data_80b4216d865abb29b75c704cf93ee23c
#
_entry.id   80b4216d865abb29b75c704cf93ee23c
#
_cell.length_a   1.000
_cell.length_b   1.000
_cell.length_c   1.000
_cell.angle_alpha   90.00
_cell.angle_beta   90.00
_cell.angle_gamma   90.00
#
_symmetry.space_group_name_H-M   'P 1'
#
loop_
_entity.id
_entity.type
_entity.pdbx_description
1 polymer ?
#
loop_
_entity_poly.entity_id
_entity_poly.type
_entity_poly.pdbx_seq_one_letter_code
_entity_poly.pdbx_strand_id
1 'polypeptide(L)'
;IFDKLNAIYASSDNEEVKINDAEEKELIKMLFIFSVECRINLQVSSSRLDEKLLTSSAETVSSTKKKRDYTKHKFFGKNLTKNRYIHAIIKNFATQNSHLTKAEFEKIIPSKLPWHPKPWVTFEEAKLIAERDRPRHYIKDDEIIQLADAIICVSNGQDKDGIPKWLELFKQHNIQID
;
A
#
# COMPACT_ATOMS: atom_id res chain seq x y z
N ILE A 1 18.24 -22.42 -12.10
CA ILE A 1 16.81 -22.86 -12.16
C ILE A 1 16.06 -21.93 -13.10
N PHE A 2 16.10 -20.62 -12.90
CA PHE A 2 15.43 -19.65 -13.78
C PHE A 2 15.91 -19.70 -15.23
N ASP A 3 17.20 -19.90 -15.45
CA ASP A 3 17.77 -19.98 -16.80
C ASP A 3 17.28 -21.21 -17.57
N LYS A 4 17.10 -22.36 -16.89
CA LYS A 4 16.52 -23.57 -17.48
C LYS A 4 15.01 -23.43 -17.75
N LEU A 5 14.27 -22.80 -16.87
CA LEU A 5 12.84 -22.51 -17.09
C LEU A 5 12.63 -21.53 -18.23
N ASN A 6 13.47 -20.51 -18.34
CA ASN A 6 13.45 -19.56 -19.46
C ASN A 6 13.82 -20.22 -20.78
N ALA A 7 14.75 -21.19 -20.77
CA ALA A 7 15.10 -21.97 -21.99
C ALA A 7 13.96 -22.86 -22.44
N ILE A 8 13.21 -23.47 -21.53
CA ILE A 8 12.00 -24.26 -21.83
C ILE A 8 10.89 -23.35 -22.37
N TYR A 9 10.70 -22.16 -21.80
CA TYR A 9 9.70 -21.19 -22.26
C TYR A 9 10.04 -20.60 -23.63
N ALA A 10 11.33 -20.34 -23.91
CA ALA A 10 11.78 -19.80 -25.20
C ALA A 10 11.73 -20.80 -26.36
N SER A 11 11.70 -22.11 -26.07
CA SER A 11 11.56 -23.16 -27.07
C SER A 11 10.11 -23.51 -27.40
N SER A 12 9.13 -22.88 -26.75
CA SER A 12 7.70 -23.22 -26.87
C SER A 12 6.92 -22.41 -27.91
N ASP A 13 7.56 -21.89 -28.96
CA ASP A 13 6.85 -21.40 -30.12
C ASP A 13 6.32 -22.62 -30.93
N ASN A 14 5.10 -23.03 -30.57
CA ASN A 14 4.18 -23.85 -31.35
C ASN A 14 4.47 -25.37 -31.60
N GLU A 15 5.30 -26.06 -30.80
CA GLU A 15 5.27 -27.52 -30.77
C GLU A 15 5.03 -28.04 -29.36
N GLU A 16 4.16 -29.07 -29.21
CA GLU A 16 3.96 -29.79 -27.95
C GLU A 16 5.33 -30.23 -27.41
N VAL A 17 5.82 -29.55 -26.38
CA VAL A 17 7.09 -29.91 -25.71
C VAL A 17 6.87 -31.24 -25.01
N LYS A 18 7.27 -32.36 -25.66
CA LYS A 18 7.29 -33.68 -25.03
C LYS A 18 8.44 -33.71 -24.03
N ILE A 19 8.13 -33.39 -22.79
CA ILE A 19 9.04 -33.59 -21.66
C ILE A 19 9.18 -35.12 -21.49
N ASN A 20 10.40 -35.63 -21.54
CA ASN A 20 10.61 -37.05 -21.27
C ASN A 20 10.53 -37.35 -19.78
N ASP A 21 10.22 -38.62 -19.41
CA ASP A 21 10.05 -39.04 -18.00
C ASP A 21 11.24 -38.70 -17.08
N ALA A 22 12.44 -38.60 -17.63
CA ALA A 22 13.63 -38.28 -16.85
C ALA A 22 13.69 -36.77 -16.49
N GLU A 23 13.33 -35.91 -17.45
CA GLU A 23 13.25 -34.46 -17.26
C GLU A 23 12.10 -34.08 -16.32
N GLU A 24 10.96 -34.77 -16.43
CA GLU A 24 9.83 -34.57 -15.52
C GLU A 24 10.20 -34.92 -14.09
N LYS A 25 10.88 -36.05 -13.86
CA LYS A 25 11.38 -36.44 -12.53
C LYS A 25 12.40 -35.45 -11.95
N GLU A 26 13.26 -34.86 -12.77
CA GLU A 26 14.22 -33.86 -12.33
C GLU A 26 13.54 -32.54 -11.97
N LEU A 27 12.55 -32.12 -12.76
CA LEU A 27 11.72 -30.95 -12.49
C LEU A 27 10.93 -31.10 -11.17
N ILE A 28 10.33 -32.24 -10.95
CA ILE A 28 9.60 -32.56 -9.71
C ILE A 28 10.55 -32.53 -8.49
N LYS A 29 11.74 -33.08 -8.61
CA LYS A 29 12.77 -33.01 -7.56
C LYS A 29 13.15 -31.56 -7.23
N MET A 30 13.39 -30.75 -8.26
CA MET A 30 13.77 -29.34 -8.08
C MET A 30 12.65 -28.54 -7.40
N LEU A 31 11.38 -28.75 -7.81
CA LEU A 31 10.21 -28.11 -7.19
C LEU A 31 10.05 -28.55 -5.72
N PHE A 32 10.30 -29.82 -5.43
CA PHE A 32 10.24 -30.33 -4.07
C PHE A 32 11.33 -29.72 -3.18
N ILE A 33 12.58 -29.66 -3.65
CA ILE A 33 13.70 -29.02 -2.93
C ILE A 33 13.38 -27.54 -2.67
N PHE A 34 12.89 -26.82 -3.68
CA PHE A 34 12.49 -25.41 -3.53
C PHE A 34 11.37 -25.24 -2.49
N SER A 35 10.38 -26.11 -2.49
CA SER A 35 9.28 -26.06 -1.51
C SER A 35 9.76 -26.35 -0.07
N VAL A 36 10.72 -27.25 0.08
CA VAL A 36 11.33 -27.58 1.39
C VAL A 36 12.19 -26.40 1.87
N GLU A 37 12.99 -25.78 1.00
CA GLU A 37 13.78 -24.60 1.34
C GLU A 37 12.91 -23.41 1.73
N CYS A 38 11.81 -23.18 1.02
CA CYS A 38 10.84 -22.14 1.38
C CYS A 38 10.20 -22.42 2.76
N ARG A 39 9.87 -23.67 3.08
CA ARG A 39 9.33 -24.04 4.40
C ARG A 39 10.36 -23.87 5.51
N ILE A 40 11.61 -24.28 5.28
CA ILE A 40 12.71 -24.10 6.24
C ILE A 40 12.94 -22.61 6.51
N ASN A 41 12.98 -21.77 5.47
CA ASN A 41 13.16 -20.33 5.64
C ASN A 41 12.00 -19.67 6.39
N LEU A 42 10.76 -20.12 6.19
CA LEU A 42 9.59 -19.66 6.94
C LEU A 42 9.66 -20.09 8.42
N GLN A 43 10.10 -21.33 8.71
CA GLN A 43 10.27 -21.82 10.08
C GLN A 43 11.42 -21.10 10.81
N VAL A 44 12.56 -20.87 10.14
CA VAL A 44 13.68 -20.12 10.72
C VAL A 44 13.30 -18.67 11.00
N SER A 45 12.49 -18.06 10.15
CA SER A 45 11.98 -16.70 10.38
C SER A 45 10.99 -16.65 11.53
N SER A 46 10.17 -17.69 11.70
CA SER A 46 9.24 -17.83 12.83
C SER A 46 9.98 -18.05 14.14
N SER A 47 10.95 -18.96 14.18
CA SER A 47 11.74 -19.23 15.40
C SER A 47 12.59 -18.04 15.85
N ARG A 48 13.11 -17.22 14.93
CA ARG A 48 13.81 -15.96 15.25
C ARG A 48 12.88 -14.90 15.84
N LEU A 49 11.60 -14.91 15.46
CA LEU A 49 10.58 -14.08 16.09
C LEU A 49 10.28 -14.53 17.52
N ASP A 50 10.21 -15.84 17.74
CA ASP A 50 9.96 -16.43 19.06
C ASP A 50 11.15 -16.23 20.01
N GLU A 51 12.39 -16.30 19.53
CA GLU A 51 13.59 -16.03 20.34
C GLU A 51 13.69 -14.55 20.78
N LYS A 52 13.31 -13.61 19.91
CA LYS A 52 13.21 -12.19 20.29
C LYS A 52 12.12 -11.92 21.32
N LEU A 53 11.06 -12.73 21.33
CA LEU A 53 10.00 -12.64 22.33
C LEU A 53 10.41 -13.25 23.68
N LEU A 54 11.27 -14.28 23.70
CA LEU A 54 11.74 -14.96 24.92
C LEU A 54 12.81 -14.16 25.69
N THR A 55 13.61 -13.33 25.03
CA THR A 55 14.64 -12.52 25.70
C THR A 55 14.13 -11.20 26.30
N SER A 56 12.87 -10.84 26.05
CA SER A 56 12.22 -9.66 26.63
C SER A 56 11.20 -9.95 27.73
N SER A 57 11.13 -11.20 28.21
CA SER A 57 10.08 -11.63 29.14
C SER A 57 10.54 -11.63 30.60
N ALA A 58 10.56 -10.48 31.22
CA ALA A 58 10.31 -10.32 32.65
C ALA A 58 9.24 -9.25 32.93
N GLU A 59 8.43 -8.89 31.96
CA GLU A 59 7.22 -8.07 32.21
C GLU A 59 6.04 -8.68 31.46
N THR A 60 4.98 -8.95 32.22
CA THR A 60 3.67 -9.45 31.83
C THR A 60 3.25 -9.03 30.42
N VAL A 61 3.37 -9.94 29.45
CA VAL A 61 2.81 -9.73 28.12
C VAL A 61 1.30 -10.00 28.17
N SER A 62 0.54 -9.00 28.60
CA SER A 62 -0.83 -8.93 28.15
C SER A 62 -0.77 -8.75 26.63
N SER A 63 -1.39 -9.64 25.88
CA SER A 63 -1.60 -9.51 24.43
C SER A 63 -2.35 -8.22 24.16
N THR A 64 -1.64 -7.12 24.01
CA THR A 64 -2.22 -5.84 23.63
C THR A 64 -2.63 -5.94 22.15
N LYS A 65 -3.85 -6.43 21.92
CA LYS A 65 -4.57 -6.11 20.68
C LYS A 65 -4.33 -4.62 20.45
N LYS A 66 -3.58 -4.25 19.41
CA LYS A 66 -3.29 -2.84 19.06
C LYS A 66 -4.61 -2.07 19.16
N LYS A 67 -4.75 -1.27 20.22
CA LYS A 67 -5.99 -0.52 20.48
C LYS A 67 -6.21 0.39 19.29
N ARG A 68 -7.33 0.23 18.60
CA ARG A 68 -7.68 1.07 17.45
C ARG A 68 -7.65 2.52 17.89
N ASP A 69 -6.94 3.34 17.13
CA ASP A 69 -6.88 4.79 17.37
C ASP A 69 -8.20 5.42 16.91
N TYR A 70 -8.99 5.89 17.88
CA TYR A 70 -10.26 6.58 17.66
C TYR A 70 -10.14 8.09 17.81
N THR A 71 -8.91 8.64 17.82
CA THR A 71 -8.69 10.08 17.90
C THR A 71 -9.46 10.80 16.81
N LYS A 72 -10.20 11.84 17.21
CA LYS A 72 -10.94 12.71 16.30
C LYS A 72 -10.15 14.00 16.11
N HIS A 73 -10.14 14.49 14.89
CA HIS A 73 -9.55 15.76 14.49
C HIS A 73 -10.65 16.72 14.06
N LYS A 74 -10.56 17.97 14.45
CA LYS A 74 -11.52 19.00 14.10
C LYS A 74 -11.15 19.65 12.78
N PHE A 75 -12.11 19.81 11.88
CA PHE A 75 -11.94 20.53 10.62
C PHE A 75 -13.26 21.21 10.26
N PHE A 76 -13.26 22.52 10.15
CA PHE A 76 -14.46 23.35 9.96
C PHE A 76 -15.62 22.94 10.87
N GLY A 77 -15.35 22.78 12.17
CA GLY A 77 -16.34 22.40 13.19
C GLY A 77 -16.77 20.93 13.20
N LYS A 78 -16.32 20.11 12.24
CA LYS A 78 -16.66 18.67 12.16
C LYS A 78 -15.58 17.82 12.82
N ASN A 79 -15.97 16.84 13.64
CA ASN A 79 -15.08 15.86 14.23
C ASN A 79 -14.88 14.69 13.27
N LEU A 80 -13.70 14.56 12.71
CA LEU A 80 -13.36 13.57 11.68
C LEU A 80 -12.37 12.53 12.22
N THR A 81 -12.46 11.29 11.73
CA THR A 81 -11.39 10.30 11.93
C THR A 81 -10.14 10.75 11.19
N LYS A 82 -8.95 10.28 11.58
CA LYS A 82 -7.67 10.65 10.97
C LYS A 82 -7.67 10.58 9.44
N ASN A 83 -8.21 9.49 8.88
CA ASN A 83 -8.26 9.30 7.43
C ASN A 83 -9.19 10.33 6.75
N ARG A 84 -10.37 10.55 7.34
CA ARG A 84 -11.33 11.55 6.86
C ARG A 84 -10.81 12.98 7.03
N TYR A 85 -10.03 13.23 8.06
CA TYR A 85 -9.41 14.53 8.30
C TYR A 85 -8.43 14.91 7.18
N ILE A 86 -7.48 14.03 6.86
CA ILE A 86 -6.54 14.27 5.74
C ILE A 86 -7.29 14.39 4.42
N HIS A 87 -8.26 13.52 4.15
CA HIS A 87 -9.09 13.62 2.94
C HIS A 87 -9.81 14.97 2.85
N ALA A 88 -10.41 15.44 3.94
CA ALA A 88 -11.16 16.69 3.96
C ALA A 88 -10.25 17.91 3.69
N ILE A 89 -9.04 17.94 4.26
CA ILE A 89 -8.06 19.01 4.01
C ILE A 89 -7.66 19.03 2.53
N ILE A 90 -7.27 17.87 1.98
CA ILE A 90 -6.85 17.75 0.58
C ILE A 90 -8.01 18.14 -0.36
N LYS A 91 -9.23 17.67 -0.08
CA LYS A 91 -10.42 18.00 -0.87
C LYS A 91 -10.74 19.49 -0.83
N ASN A 92 -10.70 20.11 0.37
CA ASN A 92 -10.92 21.55 0.52
C ASN A 92 -9.88 22.36 -0.27
N PHE A 93 -8.60 22.00 -0.14
CA PHE A 93 -7.51 22.65 -0.89
C PHE A 93 -7.72 22.55 -2.41
N ALA A 94 -8.01 21.36 -2.93
CA ALA A 94 -8.27 21.15 -4.35
C ALA A 94 -9.52 21.89 -4.84
N THR A 95 -10.58 21.96 -4.03
CA THR A 95 -11.79 22.70 -4.36
C THR A 95 -11.53 24.22 -4.48
N GLN A 96 -10.73 24.78 -3.56
CA GLN A 96 -10.31 26.19 -3.60
C GLN A 96 -9.36 26.48 -4.76
N ASN A 97 -8.68 25.48 -5.27
CA ASN A 97 -7.70 25.55 -6.36
C ASN A 97 -8.08 24.66 -7.54
N SER A 98 -9.34 24.68 -7.95
CA SER A 98 -9.88 23.78 -8.99
C SER A 98 -9.24 23.94 -10.38
N HIS A 99 -8.48 25.01 -10.58
CA HIS A 99 -7.70 25.28 -11.81
C HIS A 99 -6.38 24.49 -11.86
N LEU A 100 -5.92 23.89 -10.76
CA LEU A 100 -4.69 23.13 -10.75
C LEU A 100 -4.78 21.89 -11.63
N THR A 101 -3.78 21.70 -12.45
CA THR A 101 -3.54 20.45 -13.16
C THR A 101 -2.98 19.39 -12.20
N LYS A 102 -3.09 18.12 -12.59
CA LYS A 102 -2.48 17.00 -11.84
C LYS A 102 -1.00 17.22 -11.58
N ALA A 103 -0.26 17.73 -12.59
CA ALA A 103 1.18 17.98 -12.47
C ALA A 103 1.51 19.09 -11.45
N GLU A 104 0.69 20.13 -11.38
CA GLU A 104 0.85 21.20 -10.40
C GLU A 104 0.45 20.73 -9.01
N PHE A 105 -0.64 19.99 -8.89
CA PHE A 105 -1.07 19.37 -7.64
C PHE A 105 0.00 18.42 -7.07
N GLU A 106 0.65 17.63 -7.93
CA GLU A 106 1.73 16.70 -7.53
C GLU A 106 2.97 17.42 -7.02
N LYS A 107 3.27 18.63 -7.45
CA LYS A 107 4.37 19.46 -6.88
C LYS A 107 4.07 19.91 -5.45
N ILE A 108 2.80 20.07 -5.10
CA ILE A 108 2.34 20.52 -3.77
C ILE A 108 2.11 19.31 -2.86
N ILE A 109 1.40 18.31 -3.35
CA ILE A 109 1.11 17.06 -2.65
C ILE A 109 1.64 15.90 -3.51
N PRO A 110 2.86 15.42 -3.28
CA PRO A 110 3.47 14.36 -4.08
C PRO A 110 2.67 13.06 -4.05
N SER A 111 2.60 12.36 -5.19
CA SER A 111 1.96 11.04 -5.33
C SER A 111 2.71 9.92 -4.61
N LYS A 112 3.94 10.20 -4.15
CA LYS A 112 4.77 9.31 -3.31
C LYS A 112 5.39 10.13 -2.20
N LEU A 113 5.19 9.68 -0.96
CA LEU A 113 5.80 10.25 0.22
C LEU A 113 6.62 9.18 0.96
N PRO A 114 7.73 9.53 1.63
CA PRO A 114 8.56 8.57 2.35
C PRO A 114 7.78 7.74 3.39
N TRP A 115 6.75 8.34 3.98
CA TRP A 115 5.88 7.69 4.98
C TRP A 115 4.55 7.20 4.42
N HIS A 116 4.24 7.49 3.14
CA HIS A 116 3.00 7.06 2.49
C HIS A 116 3.23 6.82 0.99
N PRO A 117 3.38 5.57 0.56
CA PRO A 117 3.80 5.26 -0.81
C PRO A 117 2.79 5.66 -1.89
N LYS A 118 1.49 5.75 -1.57
CA LYS A 118 0.41 6.15 -2.48
C LYS A 118 -0.64 6.98 -1.74
N PRO A 119 -0.34 8.24 -1.40
CA PRO A 119 -1.27 9.11 -0.68
C PRO A 119 -2.51 9.45 -1.50
N TRP A 120 -2.37 9.52 -2.79
CA TRP A 120 -3.45 9.63 -3.77
C TRP A 120 -3.05 8.98 -5.10
N VAL A 121 -4.04 8.65 -5.91
CA VAL A 121 -3.89 8.07 -7.25
C VAL A 121 -4.96 8.65 -8.18
N THR A 122 -4.87 8.41 -9.49
CA THR A 122 -5.97 8.73 -10.42
C THR A 122 -7.18 7.84 -10.16
N PHE A 123 -8.35 8.29 -10.60
CA PHE A 123 -9.59 7.54 -10.41
C PHE A 123 -9.55 6.17 -11.11
N GLU A 124 -8.96 6.11 -12.31
CA GLU A 124 -8.76 4.87 -13.06
C GLU A 124 -7.87 3.88 -12.29
N GLU A 125 -6.75 4.39 -11.75
CA GLU A 125 -5.85 3.56 -10.93
C GLU A 125 -6.54 3.08 -9.64
N ALA A 126 -7.34 3.94 -8.99
CA ALA A 126 -8.08 3.58 -7.79
C ALA A 126 -9.11 2.47 -8.05
N LYS A 127 -9.80 2.49 -9.20
CA LYS A 127 -10.70 1.42 -9.63
C LYS A 127 -9.95 0.10 -9.83
N LEU A 128 -8.85 0.11 -10.57
CA LEU A 128 -8.03 -1.09 -10.79
C LEU A 128 -7.50 -1.70 -9.48
N ILE A 129 -7.13 -0.86 -8.51
CA ILE A 129 -6.73 -1.33 -7.19
C ILE A 129 -7.93 -1.97 -6.46
N ALA A 130 -9.11 -1.36 -6.52
CA ALA A 130 -10.31 -1.85 -5.86
C ALA A 130 -10.80 -3.20 -6.44
N GLU A 131 -10.61 -3.43 -7.74
CA GLU A 131 -10.93 -4.69 -8.42
C GLU A 131 -9.99 -5.84 -8.02
N ARG A 132 -8.70 -5.55 -7.77
CA ARG A 132 -7.68 -6.56 -7.40
C ARG A 132 -7.64 -6.88 -5.92
N ASP A 133 -8.00 -5.93 -5.08
CA ASP A 133 -7.96 -6.01 -3.62
C ASP A 133 -9.15 -5.21 -3.06
N ARG A 134 -9.17 -4.98 -1.75
CA ARG A 134 -10.13 -4.08 -1.13
C ARG A 134 -9.90 -2.61 -1.55
N PRO A 135 -10.94 -1.77 -1.58
CA PRO A 135 -10.79 -0.36 -1.85
C PRO A 135 -9.84 0.31 -0.84
N ARG A 136 -8.71 0.82 -1.36
CA ARG A 136 -7.68 1.50 -0.57
C ARG A 136 -7.73 3.02 -0.68
N HIS A 137 -8.66 3.53 -1.50
CA HIS A 137 -8.85 4.94 -1.79
C HIS A 137 -10.33 5.29 -1.69
N TYR A 138 -10.61 6.56 -1.50
CA TYR A 138 -11.97 7.11 -1.51
C TYR A 138 -12.44 7.26 -2.96
N ILE A 139 -13.32 6.38 -3.43
CA ILE A 139 -13.76 6.26 -4.82
C ILE A 139 -15.23 6.61 -5.09
N LYS A 140 -15.98 6.98 -4.04
CA LYS A 140 -17.36 7.39 -4.21
C LYS A 140 -17.46 8.78 -4.81
N ASP A 141 -18.54 9.09 -5.49
CA ASP A 141 -18.75 10.36 -6.20
C ASP A 141 -18.60 11.60 -5.30
N ASP A 142 -19.03 11.49 -4.05
CA ASP A 142 -18.89 12.54 -3.04
C ASP A 142 -17.49 12.60 -2.41
N GLU A 143 -16.64 11.64 -2.66
CA GLU A 143 -15.29 11.51 -2.08
C GLU A 143 -14.17 11.82 -3.08
N ILE A 144 -14.42 11.69 -4.37
CA ILE A 144 -13.44 11.99 -5.41
C ILE A 144 -13.12 13.48 -5.45
N ILE A 145 -11.96 13.82 -6.00
CA ILE A 145 -11.47 15.18 -6.13
C ILE A 145 -11.23 15.48 -7.58
N GLN A 146 -11.91 16.52 -8.08
CA GLN A 146 -11.77 16.99 -9.44
C GLN A 146 -10.64 18.03 -9.51
N LEU A 147 -9.65 17.81 -10.38
CA LEU A 147 -8.65 18.77 -10.81
C LEU A 147 -9.00 19.27 -12.22
N ALA A 148 -8.24 20.23 -12.74
CA ALA A 148 -8.50 20.80 -14.08
C ALA A 148 -8.44 19.74 -15.20
N ASP A 149 -7.53 18.77 -15.08
CA ASP A 149 -7.23 17.77 -16.12
C ASP A 149 -7.37 16.32 -15.65
N ALA A 150 -7.73 16.08 -14.38
CA ALA A 150 -7.80 14.74 -13.82
C ALA A 150 -8.78 14.62 -12.65
N ILE A 151 -9.25 13.39 -12.39
CA ILE A 151 -9.94 13.03 -11.15
C ILE A 151 -8.98 12.21 -10.31
N ILE A 152 -8.83 12.56 -9.05
CA ILE A 152 -7.97 11.86 -8.10
C ILE A 152 -8.73 11.32 -6.90
N CYS A 153 -8.19 10.27 -6.30
CA CYS A 153 -8.72 9.57 -5.14
C CYS A 153 -7.66 9.53 -4.04
N VAL A 154 -7.99 10.03 -2.87
CA VAL A 154 -7.10 10.04 -1.69
C VAL A 154 -7.15 8.68 -0.99
N SER A 155 -6.01 8.24 -0.45
CA SER A 155 -5.90 7.00 0.32
C SER A 155 -6.77 7.04 1.59
N ASN A 156 -7.43 5.92 1.89
CA ASN A 156 -8.18 5.73 3.12
C ASN A 156 -7.36 5.04 4.24
N GLY A 157 -6.07 4.84 4.02
CA GLY A 157 -5.15 4.21 4.97
C GLY A 157 -4.11 5.21 5.47
N GLN A 158 -4.33 5.84 6.62
CA GLN A 158 -3.38 6.73 7.26
C GLN A 158 -2.83 6.10 8.54
N ASP A 159 -1.51 6.06 8.67
CA ASP A 159 -0.86 5.64 9.91
C ASP A 159 -0.98 6.73 10.98
N LYS A 160 -0.93 6.30 12.25
CA LYS A 160 -0.99 7.21 13.39
C LYS A 160 0.13 8.25 13.33
N ASP A 161 1.33 7.81 12.99
CA ASP A 161 2.53 8.64 12.95
C ASP A 161 2.63 9.49 11.66
N GLY A 162 1.71 9.29 10.72
CA GLY A 162 1.62 10.05 9.48
C GLY A 162 0.98 11.42 9.65
N ILE A 163 0.07 11.60 10.63
CA ILE A 163 -0.66 12.87 10.80
C ILE A 163 0.26 14.08 11.01
N PRO A 164 1.24 14.06 11.94
CA PRO A 164 2.16 15.19 12.12
C PRO A 164 2.90 15.54 10.83
N LYS A 165 3.35 14.53 10.06
CA LYS A 165 4.06 14.72 8.79
C LYS A 165 3.15 15.34 7.71
N TRP A 166 1.87 14.96 7.68
CA TRP A 166 0.88 15.59 6.83
C TRP A 166 0.67 17.06 7.19
N LEU A 167 0.53 17.38 8.48
CA LEU A 167 0.35 18.75 8.94
C LEU A 167 1.57 19.63 8.63
N GLU A 168 2.77 19.06 8.71
CA GLU A 168 3.99 19.74 8.31
C GLU A 168 4.00 20.05 6.80
N LEU A 169 3.68 19.06 5.95
CA LEU A 169 3.57 19.25 4.50
C LEU A 169 2.53 20.33 4.17
N PHE A 170 1.37 20.29 4.80
CA PHE A 170 0.32 21.29 4.59
C PHE A 170 0.77 22.70 4.98
N LYS A 171 1.49 22.85 6.10
CA LYS A 171 2.06 24.13 6.52
C LYS A 171 3.10 24.66 5.53
N GLN A 172 3.99 23.80 5.01
CA GLN A 172 5.00 24.17 4.02
C GLN A 172 4.38 24.76 2.74
N HIS A 173 3.19 24.30 2.38
CA HIS A 173 2.46 24.76 1.19
C HIS A 173 1.29 25.72 1.50
N ASN A 174 1.21 26.27 2.71
CA ASN A 174 0.16 27.18 3.16
C ASN A 174 -1.26 26.62 2.96
N ILE A 175 -1.43 25.29 3.06
CA ILE A 175 -2.73 24.66 2.98
C ILE A 175 -3.47 24.86 4.30
N GLN A 176 -4.69 25.38 4.23
CA GLN A 176 -5.52 25.62 5.41
C GLN A 176 -5.87 24.32 6.13
N ILE A 177 -5.64 24.27 7.43
CA ILE A 177 -5.84 23.10 8.29
C ILE A 177 -7.09 23.27 9.16
N ASP A 178 -7.51 24.53 9.41
CA ASP A 178 -8.72 24.95 10.15
C ASP A 178 -9.45 26.06 9.41
#